data_78c6a9a1f4d99c0b432c42855caf2c86
#
_entry.id   78c6a9a1f4d99c0b432c42855caf2c86
#
_cell.length_a   1.000
_cell.length_b   1.000
_cell.length_c   1.000
_cell.angle_alpha   90.00
_cell.angle_beta   90.00
_cell.angle_gamma   90.00
#
_symmetry.space_group_name_H-M   'P 1'
#
loop_
_entity.id
_entity.type
_entity.pdbx_description
1 polymer ?
#
loop_
_entity_poly.entity_id
_entity_poly.type
_entity_poly.pdbx_seq_one_letter_code
_entity_poly.pdbx_strand_id
1 'polypeptide(L)'
;MAGIPRPTQSTPVPLQTLVEEFDLDHRHGSLDTEVSGISLASGDIREGDVFVAVAGRASHGARFVDDAVAAGAAAVLTDQEGAVGSESGVPVVVHPAPRECLGRMAKRIYDPGV
;
A
#
# COMPACT_ATOMS: atom_id res chain seq x y z
N MET A 1 14.77 -1.54 -13.07
CA MET A 1 13.93 -0.81 -12.11
C MET A 1 12.72 -1.64 -11.75
N ALA A 2 12.52 -1.82 -10.48
CA ALA A 2 11.35 -2.55 -10.02
C ALA A 2 10.23 -1.57 -9.74
N GLY A 3 9.00 -1.93 -10.06
CA GLY A 3 7.85 -1.17 -9.71
C GLY A 3 7.41 -0.16 -10.76
N ILE A 4 6.53 0.71 -10.36
CA ILE A 4 5.86 1.67 -11.22
C ILE A 4 6.70 2.95 -11.30
N PRO A 5 6.88 3.51 -12.51
CA PRO A 5 7.58 4.80 -12.63
C PRO A 5 6.88 5.87 -11.80
N ARG A 6 7.67 6.67 -11.10
CA ARG A 6 7.13 7.71 -10.24
C ARG A 6 7.26 9.07 -10.90
N PRO A 7 6.20 9.89 -10.84
CA PRO A 7 6.33 11.27 -11.31
C PRO A 7 7.23 12.05 -10.35
N THR A 8 7.77 13.15 -10.83
CA THR A 8 8.61 14.05 -10.03
C THR A 8 7.82 14.63 -8.87
N GLN A 9 6.53 14.88 -9.09
CA GLN A 9 5.63 15.41 -8.08
C GLN A 9 4.34 14.61 -8.09
N SER A 10 3.82 14.32 -6.91
CA SER A 10 2.51 13.70 -6.77
C SER A 10 1.79 14.39 -5.61
N THR A 11 0.49 14.57 -5.75
CA THR A 11 -0.32 15.12 -4.67
C THR A 11 -0.65 13.99 -3.70
N PRO A 12 -0.30 14.13 -2.41
CA PRO A 12 -0.67 13.10 -1.44
C PRO A 12 -2.17 12.90 -1.38
N VAL A 13 -2.60 11.67 -1.23
CA VAL A 13 -4.00 11.28 -1.16
C VAL A 13 -4.28 10.72 0.23
N PRO A 14 -5.31 11.21 0.95
CA PRO A 14 -5.65 10.63 2.24
C PRO A 14 -5.96 9.14 2.11
N LEU A 15 -5.45 8.33 3.02
CA LEU A 15 -5.71 6.89 3.01
C LEU A 15 -7.21 6.61 3.08
N GLN A 16 -7.95 7.42 3.86
CA GLN A 16 -9.40 7.28 3.96
C GLN A 16 -10.07 7.39 2.59
N THR A 17 -9.60 8.30 1.75
CA THR A 17 -10.14 8.45 0.39
C THR A 17 -9.94 7.17 -0.41
N LEU A 18 -8.76 6.55 -0.31
CA LEU A 18 -8.49 5.30 -1.00
C LEU A 18 -9.36 4.15 -0.46
N VAL A 19 -9.56 4.12 0.85
CA VAL A 19 -10.42 3.11 1.47
C VAL A 19 -11.85 3.21 0.90
N GLU A 20 -12.36 4.42 0.78
CA GLU A 20 -13.73 4.63 0.26
C GLU A 20 -13.81 4.37 -1.23
N GLU A 21 -12.83 4.85 -1.99
CA GLU A 21 -12.81 4.70 -3.45
C GLU A 21 -12.67 3.26 -3.92
N PHE A 22 -11.85 2.49 -3.23
CA PHE A 22 -11.53 1.11 -3.62
C PHE A 22 -12.18 0.06 -2.74
N ASP A 23 -13.05 0.50 -1.83
CA ASP A 23 -13.82 -0.40 -0.95
C ASP A 23 -12.87 -1.31 -0.15
N LEU A 24 -11.88 -0.71 0.45
CA LEU A 24 -10.90 -1.44 1.26
C LEU A 24 -11.44 -1.70 2.66
N ASP A 25 -11.04 -2.82 3.24
CA ASP A 25 -11.43 -3.19 4.59
C ASP A 25 -10.35 -2.75 5.57
N HIS A 26 -10.67 -1.80 6.42
CA HIS A 26 -9.73 -1.27 7.41
C HIS A 26 -9.61 -2.24 8.59
N ARG A 27 -8.41 -2.75 8.81
CA ARG A 27 -8.16 -3.77 9.84
C ARG A 27 -7.40 -3.23 11.04
N HIS A 28 -6.52 -2.28 10.84
CA HIS A 28 -5.63 -1.84 11.90
C HIS A 28 -5.12 -0.45 11.62
N GLY A 29 -4.86 0.33 12.69
CA GLY A 29 -4.24 1.63 12.58
C GLY A 29 -5.21 2.74 12.20
N SER A 30 -4.67 3.95 12.09
CA SER A 30 -5.46 5.14 11.78
C SER A 30 -5.50 5.39 10.27
N LEU A 31 -6.67 5.75 9.75
CA LEU A 31 -6.79 6.18 8.36
C LEU A 31 -6.38 7.64 8.17
N ASP A 32 -5.97 8.30 9.25
CA ASP A 32 -5.58 9.70 9.24
C ASP A 32 -4.12 9.85 8.80
N THR A 33 -3.83 9.36 7.60
CA THR A 33 -2.50 9.46 7.01
C THR A 33 -2.66 9.72 5.51
N GLU A 34 -1.62 10.30 4.92
CA GLU A 34 -1.62 10.60 3.50
C GLU A 34 -0.64 9.67 2.77
N VAL A 35 -1.00 9.31 1.55
CA VAL A 35 -0.25 8.38 0.72
C VAL A 35 0.25 9.12 -0.51
N SER A 36 1.54 9.01 -0.80
CA SER A 36 2.14 9.67 -1.94
C SER A 36 2.69 8.72 -3.00
N GLY A 37 2.62 7.42 -2.76
CA GLY A 37 3.08 6.43 -3.72
C GLY A 37 2.63 5.03 -3.35
N ILE A 38 2.99 4.06 -4.18
CA ILE A 38 2.59 2.66 -3.99
C ILE A 38 3.62 1.75 -4.62
N SER A 39 3.94 0.62 -3.98
CA SER A 39 4.85 -0.37 -4.52
C SER A 39 4.57 -1.76 -3.97
N LEU A 40 4.92 -2.78 -4.76
CA LEU A 40 4.91 -4.19 -4.35
C LEU A 40 6.22 -4.63 -3.72
N ALA A 41 7.29 -3.87 -3.91
CA ALA A 41 8.62 -4.26 -3.49
C ALA A 41 9.03 -3.50 -2.24
N SER A 42 9.29 -4.24 -1.14
CA SER A 42 9.71 -3.61 0.11
C SER A 42 11.01 -2.80 -0.05
N GLY A 43 11.90 -3.25 -0.94
CA GLY A 43 13.15 -2.54 -1.20
C GLY A 43 12.98 -1.28 -2.04
N ASP A 44 11.81 -1.06 -2.61
CA ASP A 44 11.51 0.10 -3.45
C ASP A 44 10.60 1.10 -2.74
N ILE A 45 10.28 0.85 -1.49
CA ILE A 45 9.40 1.72 -0.70
C ILE A 45 10.11 3.02 -0.37
N ARG A 46 9.36 4.11 -0.48
CA ARG A 46 9.79 5.45 -0.06
C ARG A 46 8.82 5.97 0.99
N GLU A 47 9.23 6.99 1.70
CA GLU A 47 8.38 7.60 2.72
C GLU A 47 7.04 8.02 2.11
N GLY A 48 5.95 7.61 2.74
CA GLY A 48 4.60 7.92 2.30
C GLY A 48 3.98 6.90 1.37
N ASP A 49 4.69 5.82 1.03
CA ASP A 49 4.16 4.80 0.11
C ASP A 49 3.20 3.84 0.81
N VAL A 50 2.30 3.28 0.02
CA VAL A 50 1.56 2.07 0.40
C VAL A 50 2.38 0.87 -0.06
N PHE A 51 2.67 -0.04 0.85
CA PHE A 51 3.27 -1.32 0.52
C PHE A 51 2.15 -2.33 0.23
N VAL A 52 2.13 -2.90 -0.97
CA VAL A 52 1.13 -3.90 -1.36
C VAL A 52 1.72 -5.28 -1.14
N ALA A 53 1.24 -5.97 -0.11
CA ALA A 53 1.72 -7.29 0.28
C ALA A 53 0.80 -8.36 -0.29
N VAL A 54 1.30 -9.14 -1.25
CA VAL A 54 0.52 -10.16 -1.96
C VAL A 54 1.18 -11.52 -1.85
N ALA A 55 0.38 -12.56 -2.08
CA ALA A 55 0.89 -13.91 -2.12
C ALA A 55 1.88 -14.06 -3.28
N GLY A 56 3.05 -14.60 -2.99
CA GLY A 56 4.08 -14.84 -3.98
C GLY A 56 4.34 -16.33 -4.13
N ARG A 57 5.33 -16.66 -4.97
CA ARG A 57 5.67 -18.06 -5.24
C ARG A 57 6.21 -18.79 -4.03
N ALA A 58 7.09 -18.13 -3.29
CA ALA A 58 7.80 -18.77 -2.16
C ALA A 58 7.16 -18.40 -0.83
N SER A 59 6.57 -17.21 -0.73
CA SER A 59 6.03 -16.72 0.52
C SER A 59 5.08 -15.55 0.26
N HIS A 60 4.29 -15.23 1.26
CA HIS A 60 3.43 -14.05 1.19
C HIS A 60 4.26 -12.78 1.42
N GLY A 61 3.94 -11.72 0.67
CA GLY A 61 4.63 -10.44 0.81
C GLY A 61 4.49 -9.82 2.18
N ALA A 62 3.52 -10.27 2.97
CA ALA A 62 3.32 -9.76 4.34
C ALA A 62 4.55 -9.95 5.22
N ARG A 63 5.40 -10.93 4.93
CA ARG A 63 6.64 -11.14 5.68
C ARG A 63 7.62 -9.97 5.54
N PHE A 64 7.44 -9.12 4.55
CA PHE A 64 8.31 -7.98 4.29
C PHE A 64 7.73 -6.66 4.81
N VAL A 65 6.63 -6.73 5.56
CA VAL A 65 5.98 -5.52 6.09
C VAL A 65 6.92 -4.72 6.98
N ASP A 66 7.67 -5.41 7.86
CA ASP A 66 8.59 -4.72 8.75
C ASP A 66 9.67 -3.96 7.97
N ASP A 67 10.17 -4.55 6.89
CA ASP A 67 11.16 -3.89 6.04
C ASP A 67 10.57 -2.67 5.35
N ALA A 68 9.33 -2.79 4.87
CA ALA A 68 8.63 -1.69 4.22
C ALA A 68 8.37 -0.54 5.19
N VAL A 69 7.93 -0.86 6.41
CA VAL A 69 7.69 0.15 7.44
C VAL A 69 9.00 0.87 7.80
N ALA A 70 10.09 0.12 7.92
CA ALA A 70 11.40 0.72 8.20
C ALA A 70 11.85 1.64 7.07
N ALA A 71 11.42 1.38 5.84
CA ALA A 71 11.74 2.23 4.69
C ALA A 71 10.82 3.44 4.54
N GLY A 72 9.77 3.54 5.37
CA GLY A 72 8.90 4.70 5.39
C GLY A 72 7.49 4.48 4.86
N ALA A 73 7.06 3.23 4.71
CA ALA A 73 5.69 2.95 4.25
C ALA A 73 4.66 3.60 5.17
N ALA A 74 3.69 4.29 4.59
CA ALA A 74 2.63 4.96 5.34
C ALA A 74 1.47 4.03 5.64
N ALA A 75 1.30 2.96 4.85
CA ALA A 75 0.21 2.01 5.01
C ALA A 75 0.57 0.69 4.32
N VAL A 76 -0.18 -0.34 4.66
CA VAL A 76 -0.05 -1.65 4.01
C VAL A 76 -1.41 -2.04 3.43
N LEU A 77 -1.42 -2.43 2.15
CA LEU A 77 -2.58 -3.05 1.52
C LEU A 77 -2.26 -4.53 1.30
N THR A 78 -3.11 -5.39 1.79
CA THR A 78 -2.88 -6.83 1.67
C THR A 78 -4.21 -7.57 1.52
N ASP A 79 -4.15 -8.89 1.41
CA ASP A 79 -5.33 -9.73 1.45
C ASP A 79 -5.61 -10.17 2.89
N GLN A 80 -6.68 -10.93 3.08
CA GLN A 80 -7.06 -11.38 4.43
C GLN A 80 -5.97 -12.25 5.07
N GLU A 81 -5.30 -13.07 4.27
CA GLU A 81 -4.22 -13.91 4.78
C GLU A 81 -3.06 -13.07 5.31
N GLY A 82 -2.69 -12.04 4.56
CA GLY A 82 -1.58 -11.16 4.97
C GLY A 82 -1.92 -10.29 6.16
N ALA A 83 -3.20 -10.03 6.40
CA ALA A 83 -3.61 -9.21 7.54
C ALA A 83 -3.58 -9.97 8.86
N VAL A 84 -3.62 -11.30 8.82
CA VAL A 84 -3.61 -12.11 10.03
C VAL A 84 -2.27 -11.96 10.75
N GLY A 85 -2.32 -11.55 12.02
CA GLY A 85 -1.13 -11.39 12.81
C GLY A 85 -0.27 -10.17 12.47
N SER A 86 -0.75 -9.33 11.58
CA SER A 86 -0.01 -8.13 11.20
C SER A 86 -0.16 -7.06 12.28
N GLU A 87 0.95 -6.72 12.92
CA GLU A 87 1.00 -5.67 13.95
C GLU A 87 2.06 -4.64 13.58
N SER A 88 1.91 -4.06 12.42
CA SER A 88 2.80 -3.01 11.99
C SER A 88 2.45 -1.69 12.68
N GLY A 89 3.37 -0.77 12.71
CA GLY A 89 3.12 0.57 13.26
C GLY A 89 2.33 1.47 12.33
N VAL A 90 1.86 0.96 11.20
CA VAL A 90 1.12 1.71 10.21
C VAL A 90 -0.23 1.04 9.95
N PRO A 91 -1.21 1.78 9.38
CA PRO A 91 -2.52 1.20 9.10
C PRO A 91 -2.44 0.06 8.08
N VAL A 92 -3.28 -0.95 8.30
CA VAL A 92 -3.40 -2.10 7.41
C VAL A 92 -4.81 -2.12 6.84
N VAL A 93 -4.91 -2.17 5.53
CA VAL A 93 -6.18 -2.27 4.82
C VAL A 93 -6.16 -3.51 3.92
N VAL A 94 -7.33 -4.08 3.69
CA VAL A 94 -7.46 -5.38 3.03
C VAL A 94 -8.37 -5.28 1.82
N HIS A 95 -8.00 -6.00 0.77
CA HIS A 95 -8.84 -6.20 -0.41
C HIS A 95 -8.68 -7.67 -0.84
N PRO A 96 -9.74 -8.33 -1.33
CA PRO A 96 -9.63 -9.72 -1.76
C PRO A 96 -8.68 -9.92 -2.94
N ALA A 97 -8.40 -8.88 -3.70
CA ALA A 97 -7.48 -8.93 -4.84
C ALA A 97 -6.58 -7.70 -4.85
N PRO A 98 -5.65 -7.58 -3.89
CA PRO A 98 -4.83 -6.37 -3.78
C PRO A 98 -3.98 -6.09 -5.02
N ARG A 99 -3.56 -7.13 -5.73
CA ARG A 99 -2.78 -6.95 -6.96
C ARG A 99 -3.61 -6.28 -8.04
N GLU A 100 -4.91 -6.55 -8.10
CA GLU A 100 -5.79 -5.87 -9.05
C GLU A 100 -5.99 -4.40 -8.69
N CYS A 101 -6.01 -4.10 -7.41
CA CYS A 101 -6.12 -2.72 -6.95
C CYS A 101 -4.89 -1.90 -7.27
N LEU A 102 -3.71 -2.54 -7.30
CA LEU A 102 -2.44 -1.85 -7.44
C LEU A 102 -2.42 -0.90 -8.64
N GLY A 103 -2.82 -1.38 -9.81
CA GLY A 103 -2.79 -0.56 -11.02
C GLY A 103 -3.72 0.64 -10.94
N ARG A 104 -4.93 0.41 -10.43
CA ARG A 104 -5.92 1.49 -10.30
C ARG A 104 -5.51 2.50 -9.23
N MET A 105 -4.99 2.02 -8.12
CA MET A 105 -4.52 2.89 -7.05
C MET A 105 -3.30 3.70 -7.49
N ALA A 106 -2.38 3.07 -8.22
CA ALA A 106 -1.22 3.77 -8.74
C ALA A 106 -1.65 4.91 -9.66
N LYS A 107 -2.61 4.64 -10.53
CA LYS A 107 -3.14 5.68 -11.41
C LYS A 107 -3.77 6.81 -10.61
N ARG A 108 -4.54 6.48 -9.59
CA ARG A 108 -5.19 7.47 -8.74
C ARG A 108 -4.18 8.35 -8.00
N ILE A 109 -3.10 7.74 -7.53
CA ILE A 109 -2.09 8.44 -6.73
C ILE A 109 -1.17 9.27 -7.62
N TYR A 110 -0.71 8.69 -8.76
CA TYR A 110 0.28 9.33 -9.61
C TYR A 110 -0.31 10.22 -10.70
N ASP A 111 -1.61 10.12 -10.94
CA ASP A 111 -2.28 10.89 -11.99
C ASP A 111 -3.65 11.38 -11.50
N PRO A 112 -3.68 12.15 -10.40
CA PRO A 112 -4.94 12.50 -9.74
C PRO A 112 -5.77 13.52 -10.49
N GLY A 113 -5.23 14.19 -11.48
CA GLY A 113 -5.91 15.25 -12.17
C GLY A 113 -6.58 14.83 -13.47
N VAL A 114 -6.63 13.56 -13.74
CA VAL A 114 -7.12 13.08 -15.03
C VAL A 114 -8.39 12.27 -14.90
#